data_bc88ce4944917f989c8fb241af444f04
#
_entry.id   bc88ce4944917f989c8fb241af444f04
#
_cell.length_a   1.000
_cell.length_b   1.000
_cell.length_c   1.000
_cell.angle_alpha   90.00
_cell.angle_beta   90.00
_cell.angle_gamma   90.00
#
_symmetry.space_group_name_H-M   'P 1'
#
loop_
_entity.id
_entity.type
_entity.pdbx_description
1 polymer ?
#
loop_
_entity_poly.entity_id
_entity_poly.type
_entity_poly.pdbx_seq_one_letter_code
_entity_poly.pdbx_strand_id
1 'polypeptide(L)'
;YNVGRILRIKRKVVLYIMERRNAWLSYNEADEKALEKLAKDYRTFLDNGKTERECVSELSREAEAAGYVSLDKKLASGEKIQTGDKIYAVGMKKIMALFHIGEDPMEKGMNILGAHIDSPRLDVKQNPLYEDTDLTYLDTHYYGGVKKYHWVALPLAIHGVIVKKDGTVVNVTVGEAEADPVVYITDLLIHLAGKQLQKKAAEVIEGENLDILIGSRPLN
;
A
#
# COMPACT_ATOMS: atom_id res chain seq x y z
N TYR A 1 29.70 2.19 -21.94
CA TYR A 1 31.01 1.87 -21.34
C TYR A 1 31.16 2.73 -20.08
N ASN A 2 31.09 2.10 -18.90
CA ASN A 2 31.30 2.78 -17.61
C ASN A 2 32.80 2.97 -17.38
N VAL A 3 33.26 4.21 -17.44
CA VAL A 3 34.62 4.57 -16.99
C VAL A 3 34.52 4.87 -15.48
N GLY A 4 34.87 3.92 -14.65
CA GLY A 4 34.96 4.10 -13.21
C GLY A 4 36.05 5.12 -12.85
N ARG A 5 35.71 6.09 -12.01
CA ARG A 5 36.68 7.06 -11.47
C ARG A 5 37.46 6.42 -10.35
N ILE A 6 38.82 6.37 -10.49
CA ILE A 6 39.70 5.81 -9.45
C ILE A 6 40.10 6.94 -8.49
N LEU A 7 39.66 6.84 -7.26
CA LEU A 7 40.12 7.71 -6.17
C LEU A 7 41.22 6.99 -5.34
N ARG A 8 42.42 7.55 -5.34
CA ARG A 8 43.55 7.02 -4.59
C ARG A 8 43.55 7.59 -3.17
N ILE A 9 43.11 6.83 -2.18
CA ILE A 9 43.20 7.20 -0.76
C ILE A 9 44.55 6.73 -0.20
N LYS A 10 45.16 7.49 0.71
CA LYS A 10 46.54 7.35 1.25
C LYS A 10 46.89 6.01 1.92
N ARG A 11 46.08 4.98 1.84
CA ARG A 11 46.38 3.60 2.21
C ARG A 11 45.87 2.65 1.14
N LYS A 12 46.63 2.44 0.06
CA LYS A 12 46.51 1.35 -0.95
C LYS A 12 45.15 0.60 -1.08
N VAL A 13 44.02 1.29 -0.85
CA VAL A 13 42.69 0.75 -1.12
C VAL A 13 42.17 1.43 -2.37
N VAL A 14 42.04 0.67 -3.45
CA VAL A 14 41.38 1.14 -4.68
C VAL A 14 39.87 0.94 -4.48
N LEU A 15 39.15 2.00 -4.17
CA LEU A 15 37.70 2.00 -4.16
C LEU A 15 37.20 2.24 -5.59
N TYR A 16 36.58 1.24 -6.19
CA TYR A 16 35.83 1.41 -7.44
C TYR A 16 34.47 2.05 -7.08
N ILE A 17 34.33 3.33 -7.31
CA ILE A 17 33.03 3.99 -7.24
C ILE A 17 32.34 3.78 -8.58
N MET A 18 31.29 2.98 -8.58
CA MET A 18 30.42 2.81 -9.72
C MET A 18 29.49 4.02 -9.81
N GLU A 19 29.80 4.97 -10.70
CA GLU A 19 28.89 6.06 -11.04
C GLU A 19 27.74 5.51 -11.88
N ARG A 20 26.55 5.47 -11.31
CA ARG A 20 25.33 5.15 -12.08
C ARG A 20 24.93 6.40 -12.87
N ARG A 21 24.87 6.29 -14.17
CA ARG A 21 24.29 7.35 -15.01
C ARG A 21 22.80 7.51 -14.68
N ASN A 22 22.32 8.75 -14.73
CA ASN A 22 20.91 9.01 -14.68
C ASN A 22 20.22 8.33 -15.88
N ALA A 23 19.21 7.51 -15.62
CA ALA A 23 18.51 6.73 -16.64
C ALA A 23 17.88 7.61 -17.73
N TRP A 24 17.40 8.80 -17.39
CA TRP A 24 16.86 9.78 -18.35
C TRP A 24 17.81 10.13 -19.48
N LEU A 25 19.11 10.08 -19.23
CA LEU A 25 20.13 10.36 -20.26
C LEU A 25 20.31 9.23 -21.29
N SER A 26 19.68 8.09 -21.07
CA SER A 26 19.75 6.92 -21.96
C SER A 26 18.40 6.55 -22.59
N TYR A 27 17.31 7.17 -22.17
CA TYR A 27 15.99 6.91 -22.73
C TYR A 27 15.83 7.57 -24.12
N ASN A 28 15.20 6.84 -25.02
CA ASN A 28 14.71 7.34 -26.29
C ASN A 28 13.17 7.54 -26.22
N GLU A 29 12.56 8.07 -27.26
CA GLU A 29 11.11 8.34 -27.30
C GLU A 29 10.24 7.10 -27.04
N ALA A 30 10.68 5.91 -27.43
CA ALA A 30 9.93 4.68 -27.18
C ALA A 30 10.00 4.28 -25.70
N ASP A 31 11.17 4.46 -25.08
CA ASP A 31 11.37 4.22 -23.65
C ASP A 31 10.53 5.20 -22.81
N GLU A 32 10.50 6.48 -23.20
CA GLU A 32 9.68 7.50 -22.51
C GLU A 32 8.18 7.16 -22.60
N LYS A 33 7.67 6.76 -23.77
CA LYS A 33 6.28 6.31 -23.93
C LYS A 33 5.96 5.09 -23.07
N ALA A 34 6.88 4.13 -23.02
CA ALA A 34 6.72 2.93 -22.19
C ALA A 34 6.70 3.28 -20.69
N LEU A 35 7.59 4.19 -20.29
CA LEU A 35 7.65 4.69 -18.91
C LEU A 35 6.35 5.42 -18.50
N GLU A 36 5.85 6.31 -19.35
CA GLU A 36 4.60 7.03 -19.08
C GLU A 36 3.40 6.09 -18.97
N LYS A 37 3.35 5.06 -19.83
CA LYS A 37 2.32 4.03 -19.74
C LYS A 37 2.43 3.27 -18.42
N LEU A 38 3.62 2.80 -18.06
CA LEU A 38 3.87 2.09 -16.80
C LEU A 38 3.51 2.95 -15.59
N ALA A 39 3.90 4.23 -15.60
CA ALA A 39 3.60 5.17 -14.52
C ALA A 39 2.09 5.40 -14.37
N LYS A 40 1.35 5.47 -15.48
CA LYS A 40 -0.10 5.58 -15.47
C LYS A 40 -0.75 4.32 -14.89
N ASP A 41 -0.34 3.15 -15.37
CA ASP A 41 -0.87 1.86 -14.92
C ASP A 41 -0.59 1.68 -13.41
N TYR A 42 0.62 2.02 -12.96
CA TYR A 42 1.00 1.96 -11.55
C TYR A 42 0.19 2.92 -10.67
N ARG A 43 -0.07 4.14 -11.12
CA ARG A 43 -0.96 5.07 -10.39
C ARG A 43 -2.37 4.50 -10.26
N THR A 44 -2.92 3.92 -11.33
CA THR A 44 -4.22 3.25 -11.28
C THR A 44 -4.24 2.12 -10.27
N PHE A 45 -3.17 1.31 -10.22
CA PHE A 45 -3.03 0.27 -9.20
C PHE A 45 -3.02 0.85 -7.77
N LEU A 46 -2.28 1.94 -7.54
CA LEU A 46 -2.23 2.60 -6.23
C LEU A 46 -3.58 3.22 -5.83
N ASP A 47 -4.32 3.76 -6.80
CA ASP A 47 -5.64 4.33 -6.56
C ASP A 47 -6.66 3.25 -6.19
N ASN A 48 -6.57 2.06 -6.80
CA ASN A 48 -7.47 0.94 -6.54
C ASN A 48 -7.04 0.05 -5.36
N GLY A 49 -5.79 0.13 -4.93
CA GLY A 49 -5.20 -0.75 -3.91
C GLY A 49 -4.80 -0.01 -2.64
N LYS A 50 -5.76 0.47 -1.85
CA LYS A 50 -5.50 1.16 -0.58
C LYS A 50 -5.24 0.21 0.59
N THR A 51 -5.73 -1.02 0.50
CA THR A 51 -5.56 -2.09 1.50
C THR A 51 -5.00 -3.35 0.85
N GLU A 52 -4.48 -4.28 1.65
CA GLU A 52 -3.97 -5.57 1.14
C GLU A 52 -5.05 -6.35 0.38
N ARG A 53 -6.32 -6.24 0.79
CA ARG A 53 -7.45 -6.91 0.12
C ARG A 53 -7.71 -6.33 -1.25
N GLU A 54 -7.67 -5.03 -1.38
CA GLU A 54 -7.84 -4.32 -2.64
C GLU A 54 -6.65 -4.58 -3.56
N CYS A 55 -5.41 -4.54 -3.05
CA CYS A 55 -4.21 -4.91 -3.80
C CYS A 55 -4.33 -6.33 -4.37
N VAL A 56 -4.73 -7.32 -3.56
CA VAL A 56 -4.89 -8.70 -4.03
C VAL A 56 -6.02 -8.81 -5.07
N SER A 57 -7.10 -8.06 -4.90
CA SER A 57 -8.20 -8.03 -5.88
C SER A 57 -7.73 -7.48 -7.23
N GLU A 58 -7.01 -6.36 -7.20
CA GLU A 58 -6.49 -5.72 -8.41
C GLU A 58 -5.42 -6.59 -9.10
N LEU A 59 -4.48 -7.13 -8.32
CA LEU A 59 -3.46 -8.07 -8.83
C LEU A 59 -4.09 -9.34 -9.42
N SER A 60 -5.18 -9.84 -8.85
CA SER A 60 -5.89 -11.00 -9.39
C SER A 60 -6.51 -10.67 -10.76
N ARG A 61 -7.12 -9.50 -10.89
CA ARG A 61 -7.65 -9.00 -12.16
C ARG A 61 -6.56 -8.87 -13.24
N GLU A 62 -5.42 -8.29 -12.86
CA GLU A 62 -4.27 -8.13 -13.77
C GLU A 62 -3.67 -9.49 -14.16
N ALA A 63 -3.53 -10.40 -13.20
CA ALA A 63 -3.05 -11.75 -13.46
C ALA A 63 -3.96 -12.51 -14.43
N GLU A 64 -5.28 -12.46 -14.25
CA GLU A 64 -6.24 -13.08 -15.15
C GLU A 64 -6.15 -12.45 -16.56
N ALA A 65 -6.02 -11.14 -16.66
CA ALA A 65 -5.80 -10.45 -17.95
C ALA A 65 -4.47 -10.85 -18.62
N ALA A 66 -3.45 -11.24 -17.84
CA ALA A 66 -2.18 -11.76 -18.34
C ALA A 66 -2.18 -13.28 -18.59
N GLY A 67 -3.35 -13.93 -18.47
CA GLY A 67 -3.54 -15.35 -18.76
C GLY A 67 -3.22 -16.29 -17.60
N TYR A 68 -3.13 -15.78 -16.37
CA TYR A 68 -3.05 -16.62 -15.18
C TYR A 68 -4.41 -17.21 -14.82
N VAL A 69 -4.42 -18.43 -14.33
CA VAL A 69 -5.62 -19.15 -13.86
C VAL A 69 -5.50 -19.36 -12.35
N SER A 70 -6.60 -19.17 -11.63
CA SER A 70 -6.65 -19.46 -10.20
C SER A 70 -6.31 -20.94 -9.93
N LEU A 71 -5.46 -21.19 -8.94
CA LEU A 71 -5.13 -22.55 -8.49
C LEU A 71 -6.39 -23.33 -8.10
N ASP A 72 -7.35 -22.69 -7.43
CA ASP A 72 -8.60 -23.33 -7.02
C ASP A 72 -9.41 -23.82 -8.24
N LYS A 73 -9.48 -22.99 -9.30
CA LYS A 73 -10.13 -23.40 -10.56
C LYS A 73 -9.39 -24.58 -11.22
N LYS A 74 -8.06 -24.53 -11.23
CA LYS A 74 -7.21 -25.59 -11.81
C LYS A 74 -7.40 -26.90 -11.05
N LEU A 75 -7.43 -26.86 -9.72
CA LEU A 75 -7.69 -28.06 -8.89
C LEU A 75 -9.09 -28.61 -9.06
N ALA A 76 -10.11 -27.73 -9.16
CA ALA A 76 -11.49 -28.14 -9.34
C ALA A 76 -11.72 -28.80 -10.72
N SER A 77 -10.99 -28.43 -11.75
CA SER A 77 -11.05 -29.06 -13.08
C SER A 77 -10.38 -30.43 -13.13
N GLY A 78 -9.56 -30.79 -12.13
CA GLY A 78 -8.74 -32.01 -12.13
C GLY A 78 -7.59 -32.01 -13.12
N GLU A 79 -7.33 -30.90 -13.78
CA GLU A 79 -6.23 -30.76 -14.73
C GLU A 79 -4.87 -30.75 -14.01
N LYS A 80 -3.91 -31.48 -14.56
CA LYS A 80 -2.54 -31.46 -14.04
C LYS A 80 -1.83 -30.15 -14.45
N ILE A 81 -1.01 -29.67 -13.53
CA ILE A 81 -0.10 -28.54 -13.79
C ILE A 81 0.95 -28.99 -14.78
N GLN A 82 1.20 -28.19 -15.81
CA GLN A 82 2.13 -28.45 -16.89
C GLN A 82 3.12 -27.30 -17.09
N THR A 83 4.23 -27.57 -17.76
CA THR A 83 5.17 -26.56 -18.22
C THR A 83 4.46 -25.49 -19.03
N GLY A 84 4.76 -24.23 -18.77
CA GLY A 84 4.13 -23.07 -19.39
C GLY A 84 2.85 -22.57 -18.68
N ASP A 85 2.30 -23.34 -17.73
CA ASP A 85 1.14 -22.91 -16.97
C ASP A 85 1.45 -21.64 -16.18
N LYS A 86 0.49 -20.72 -16.22
CA LYS A 86 0.46 -19.51 -15.40
C LYS A 86 -0.65 -19.65 -14.35
N ILE A 87 -0.28 -19.74 -13.09
CA ILE A 87 -1.21 -20.05 -12.01
C ILE A 87 -1.06 -19.00 -10.92
N TYR A 88 -2.14 -18.58 -10.29
CA TYR A 88 -2.08 -17.78 -9.08
C TYR A 88 -2.88 -18.41 -7.93
N ALA A 89 -2.42 -18.16 -6.73
CA ALA A 89 -3.07 -18.57 -5.49
C ALA A 89 -3.24 -17.37 -4.56
N VAL A 90 -4.40 -17.28 -3.90
CA VAL A 90 -4.73 -16.21 -2.96
C VAL A 90 -4.97 -16.81 -1.58
N GLY A 91 -4.24 -16.30 -0.56
CA GLY A 91 -4.42 -16.66 0.83
C GLY A 91 -5.16 -15.56 1.59
N MET A 92 -6.28 -15.89 2.26
CA MET A 92 -7.07 -14.99 3.13
C MET A 92 -7.43 -13.63 2.51
N LYS A 93 -7.38 -13.51 1.18
CA LYS A 93 -7.52 -12.25 0.42
C LYS A 93 -6.50 -11.16 0.79
N LYS A 94 -5.36 -11.53 1.38
CA LYS A 94 -4.33 -10.58 1.83
C LYS A 94 -2.91 -10.94 1.36
N ILE A 95 -2.74 -12.09 0.74
CA ILE A 95 -1.49 -12.55 0.15
C ILE A 95 -1.78 -13.21 -1.19
N MET A 96 -0.89 -13.05 -2.14
CA MET A 96 -0.99 -13.67 -3.46
C MET A 96 0.35 -14.24 -3.86
N ALA A 97 0.33 -15.38 -4.53
CA ALA A 97 1.48 -15.96 -5.18
C ALA A 97 1.15 -16.27 -6.63
N LEU A 98 2.06 -15.90 -7.54
CA LEU A 98 1.96 -16.22 -8.97
C LEU A 98 3.07 -17.17 -9.35
N PHE A 99 2.75 -18.17 -10.16
CA PHE A 99 3.67 -19.18 -10.63
C PHE A 99 3.63 -19.23 -12.15
N HIS A 100 4.80 -19.14 -12.76
CA HIS A 100 4.99 -19.45 -14.15
C HIS A 100 5.84 -20.71 -14.21
N ILE A 101 5.25 -21.83 -14.62
CA ILE A 101 5.88 -23.15 -14.58
C ILE A 101 6.89 -23.25 -15.71
N GLY A 102 8.16 -23.39 -15.34
CA GLY A 102 9.28 -23.54 -16.30
C GLY A 102 9.41 -24.94 -16.86
N GLU A 103 10.39 -25.10 -17.76
CA GLU A 103 10.75 -26.41 -18.36
C GLU A 103 11.64 -27.25 -17.44
N ASP A 104 12.47 -26.59 -16.62
CA ASP A 104 13.35 -27.24 -15.69
C ASP A 104 12.63 -27.69 -14.43
N PRO A 105 13.00 -28.84 -13.84
CA PRO A 105 12.46 -29.27 -12.56
C PRO A 105 12.86 -28.35 -11.42
N MET A 106 12.02 -28.24 -10.39
CA MET A 106 12.20 -27.30 -9.27
C MET A 106 13.53 -27.52 -8.51
N GLU A 107 14.09 -28.73 -8.55
CA GLU A 107 15.39 -29.07 -7.93
C GLU A 107 16.56 -28.30 -8.54
N LYS A 108 16.42 -27.80 -9.77
CA LYS A 108 17.40 -26.91 -10.40
C LYS A 108 17.30 -25.46 -9.89
N GLY A 109 16.32 -25.17 -9.06
CA GLY A 109 16.07 -23.85 -8.50
C GLY A 109 14.94 -23.10 -9.20
N MET A 110 14.62 -21.93 -8.66
CA MET A 110 13.57 -21.04 -9.17
C MET A 110 13.98 -19.58 -8.99
N ASN A 111 13.40 -18.71 -9.80
CA ASN A 111 13.50 -17.27 -9.61
C ASN A 111 12.33 -16.81 -8.75
N ILE A 112 12.61 -16.18 -7.60
CA ILE A 112 11.60 -15.69 -6.69
C ILE A 112 11.66 -14.16 -6.66
N LEU A 113 10.54 -13.52 -6.97
CA LEU A 113 10.34 -12.08 -6.82
C LEU A 113 9.34 -11.88 -5.67
N GLY A 114 9.70 -11.06 -4.70
CA GLY A 114 8.84 -10.77 -3.55
C GLY A 114 8.69 -9.26 -3.36
N ALA A 115 7.47 -8.85 -3.01
CA ALA A 115 7.16 -7.48 -2.63
C ALA A 115 6.08 -7.49 -1.56
N HIS A 116 6.10 -6.50 -0.65
CA HIS A 116 5.01 -6.28 0.27
C HIS A 116 3.90 -5.46 -0.41
N ILE A 117 2.68 -5.61 0.06
CA ILE A 117 1.48 -4.90 -0.42
C ILE A 117 0.77 -4.12 0.69
N ASP A 118 1.24 -4.22 1.93
CA ASP A 118 0.79 -3.39 3.03
C ASP A 118 1.38 -1.98 2.93
N SER A 119 0.61 -0.99 3.37
CA SER A 119 1.00 0.43 3.39
C SER A 119 0.75 1.03 4.76
N PRO A 120 1.50 2.07 5.19
CA PRO A 120 1.19 2.81 6.39
C PRO A 120 -0.23 3.37 6.34
N ARG A 121 -0.96 3.21 7.43
CA ARG A 121 -2.36 3.62 7.57
C ARG A 121 -2.75 3.83 9.03
N LEU A 122 -3.98 4.24 9.25
CA LEU A 122 -4.64 4.17 10.56
C LEU A 122 -5.63 3.01 10.54
N ASP A 123 -5.49 2.08 11.49
CA ASP A 123 -6.44 1.00 11.69
C ASP A 123 -7.47 1.41 12.75
N VAL A 124 -8.74 1.17 12.47
CA VAL A 124 -9.83 1.38 13.42
C VAL A 124 -9.76 0.30 14.51
N LYS A 125 -9.80 0.69 15.79
CA LYS A 125 -9.76 -0.24 16.93
C LYS A 125 -11.01 -1.10 16.99
N GLN A 126 -11.04 -2.11 17.87
CA GLN A 126 -12.11 -3.10 17.96
C GLN A 126 -13.47 -2.50 18.39
N ASN A 127 -13.45 -1.48 19.25
CA ASN A 127 -14.64 -0.73 19.70
C ASN A 127 -14.38 0.74 19.41
N PRO A 128 -14.44 1.15 18.15
CA PRO A 128 -13.84 2.41 17.75
C PRO A 128 -14.73 3.63 18.00
N LEU A 129 -16.05 3.42 18.03
CA LEU A 129 -17.01 4.53 18.09
C LEU A 129 -17.13 5.05 19.52
N TYR A 130 -16.83 6.34 19.70
CA TYR A 130 -17.06 7.03 20.97
C TYR A 130 -17.46 8.49 20.73
N GLU A 131 -17.97 9.11 21.76
CA GLU A 131 -18.36 10.52 21.78
C GLU A 131 -17.56 11.26 22.85
N ASP A 132 -17.02 12.40 22.49
CA ASP A 132 -16.41 13.34 23.42
C ASP A 132 -16.76 14.77 23.00
N THR A 133 -17.13 15.61 23.97
CA THR A 133 -17.49 17.03 23.75
C THR A 133 -18.53 17.25 22.66
N ASP A 134 -19.56 16.40 22.61
CA ASP A 134 -20.65 16.40 21.61
C ASP A 134 -20.17 16.13 20.17
N LEU A 135 -18.99 15.53 20.01
CA LEU A 135 -18.42 15.12 18.73
C LEU A 135 -18.22 13.61 18.68
N THR A 136 -18.41 13.03 17.52
CA THR A 136 -18.29 11.58 17.31
C THR A 136 -16.98 11.23 16.63
N TYR A 137 -16.26 10.29 17.22
CA TYR A 137 -14.94 9.86 16.78
C TYR A 137 -14.85 8.36 16.50
N LEU A 138 -13.90 7.99 15.65
CA LEU A 138 -13.38 6.64 15.55
C LEU A 138 -11.98 6.60 16.19
N ASP A 139 -11.86 5.81 17.27
CA ASP A 139 -10.59 5.50 17.91
C ASP A 139 -9.73 4.66 16.98
N THR A 140 -8.47 5.07 16.77
CA THR A 140 -7.58 4.44 15.80
C THR A 140 -6.25 4.04 16.40
N HIS A 141 -5.52 3.21 15.67
CA HIS A 141 -4.12 2.90 15.91
C HIS A 141 -3.35 2.98 14.60
N TYR A 142 -2.19 3.65 14.61
CA TYR A 142 -1.37 3.73 13.39
C TYR A 142 -0.64 2.42 13.11
N TYR A 143 -0.57 2.07 11.83
CA TYR A 143 0.15 0.90 11.34
C TYR A 143 1.35 1.33 10.48
N GLY A 144 2.52 0.71 10.77
CA GLY A 144 3.76 0.97 10.06
C GLY A 144 4.45 2.27 10.46
N GLY A 145 5.42 2.69 9.68
CA GLY A 145 6.20 3.91 9.92
C GLY A 145 5.48 5.15 9.42
N VAL A 146 4.82 5.89 10.30
CA VAL A 146 4.10 7.13 9.96
C VAL A 146 4.78 8.35 10.59
N LYS A 147 4.83 9.45 9.85
CA LYS A 147 5.05 10.78 10.42
C LYS A 147 3.69 11.33 10.84
N LYS A 148 3.34 11.17 12.10
CA LYS A 148 2.01 11.45 12.65
C LYS A 148 1.47 12.83 12.27
N TYR A 149 2.32 13.84 12.25
CA TYR A 149 1.95 15.20 11.86
C TYR A 149 1.54 15.37 10.38
N HIS A 150 1.75 14.36 9.53
CA HIS A 150 1.23 14.36 8.16
C HIS A 150 -0.26 13.97 8.07
N TRP A 151 -0.81 13.40 9.14
CA TRP A 151 -2.14 12.80 9.13
C TRP A 151 -3.23 13.72 9.69
N VAL A 152 -2.85 14.81 10.34
CA VAL A 152 -3.79 15.79 10.88
C VAL A 152 -4.18 16.83 9.85
N ALA A 153 -5.39 17.39 10.00
CA ALA A 153 -5.91 18.50 9.20
C ALA A 153 -5.99 18.26 7.68
N LEU A 154 -6.09 17.00 7.26
CA LEU A 154 -6.32 16.65 5.86
C LEU A 154 -7.46 15.63 5.70
N PRO A 155 -8.17 15.62 4.56
CA PRO A 155 -9.24 14.66 4.32
C PRO A 155 -8.67 13.24 4.24
N LEU A 156 -9.39 12.30 4.85
CA LEU A 156 -9.07 10.88 4.88
C LEU A 156 -10.21 10.09 4.23
N ALA A 157 -9.87 8.93 3.66
CA ALA A 157 -10.84 7.94 3.20
C ALA A 157 -10.82 6.71 4.11
N ILE A 158 -11.97 6.06 4.25
CA ILE A 158 -12.14 4.83 5.03
C ILE A 158 -12.32 3.66 4.07
N HIS A 159 -11.43 2.68 4.14
CA HIS A 159 -11.46 1.45 3.37
C HIS A 159 -11.49 0.24 4.29
N GLY A 160 -12.26 -0.77 3.95
CA GLY A 160 -12.27 -2.00 4.73
C GLY A 160 -13.39 -2.94 4.39
N VAL A 161 -13.58 -3.93 5.25
CA VAL A 161 -14.65 -4.92 5.13
C VAL A 161 -15.33 -5.12 6.47
N ILE A 162 -16.64 -5.30 6.43
CA ILE A 162 -17.45 -5.71 7.58
C ILE A 162 -17.93 -7.13 7.31
N VAL A 163 -17.64 -8.04 8.23
CA VAL A 163 -18.16 -9.41 8.20
C VAL A 163 -19.34 -9.49 9.16
N LYS A 164 -20.54 -9.69 8.62
CA LYS A 164 -21.77 -9.84 9.41
C LYS A 164 -21.80 -11.20 10.11
N LYS A 165 -22.70 -11.34 11.09
CA LYS A 165 -22.89 -12.59 11.85
C LYS A 165 -23.28 -13.78 10.97
N ASP A 166 -23.94 -13.54 9.85
CA ASP A 166 -24.32 -14.56 8.87
C ASP A 166 -23.19 -14.92 7.89
N GLY A 167 -21.98 -14.32 8.06
CA GLY A 167 -20.83 -14.53 7.18
C GLY A 167 -20.79 -13.60 5.95
N THR A 168 -21.82 -12.79 5.74
CA THR A 168 -21.84 -11.82 4.62
C THR A 168 -20.71 -10.80 4.78
N VAL A 169 -19.91 -10.63 3.73
CA VAL A 169 -18.85 -9.61 3.66
C VAL A 169 -19.37 -8.38 2.92
N VAL A 170 -19.28 -7.24 3.58
CA VAL A 170 -19.63 -5.92 3.01
C VAL A 170 -18.34 -5.12 2.86
N ASN A 171 -18.04 -4.70 1.64
CA ASN A 171 -16.94 -3.77 1.39
C ASN A 171 -17.38 -2.36 1.80
N VAL A 172 -16.48 -1.63 2.44
CA VAL A 172 -16.68 -0.24 2.87
C VAL A 172 -15.63 0.62 2.16
N THR A 173 -16.11 1.64 1.46
CA THR A 173 -15.29 2.70 0.88
C THR A 173 -16.05 4.00 1.07
N VAL A 174 -15.47 4.94 1.83
CA VAL A 174 -16.05 6.25 2.14
C VAL A 174 -14.97 7.30 2.03
N GLY A 175 -15.24 8.39 1.32
CA GLY A 175 -14.31 9.51 1.15
C GLY A 175 -13.56 9.50 -0.19
N GLU A 176 -13.84 8.56 -1.09
CA GLU A 176 -13.25 8.53 -2.44
C GLU A 176 -14.11 9.23 -3.49
N ALA A 177 -15.42 9.23 -3.35
CA ALA A 177 -16.31 9.93 -4.27
C ALA A 177 -16.52 11.40 -3.84
N GLU A 178 -16.69 12.31 -4.81
CA GLU A 178 -16.91 13.74 -4.54
C GLU A 178 -18.12 14.00 -3.63
N ALA A 179 -19.13 13.13 -3.68
CA ALA A 179 -20.33 13.22 -2.86
C ALA A 179 -20.20 12.58 -1.45
N ASP A 180 -19.06 11.92 -1.19
CA ASP A 180 -18.85 11.26 0.09
C ASP A 180 -18.63 12.29 1.21
N PRO A 181 -19.00 11.93 2.47
CA PRO A 181 -18.65 12.75 3.61
C PRO A 181 -17.12 12.79 3.79
N VAL A 182 -16.62 13.95 4.21
CA VAL A 182 -15.22 14.14 4.55
C VAL A 182 -15.00 13.78 6.02
N VAL A 183 -14.03 12.93 6.29
CA VAL A 183 -13.55 12.61 7.63
C VAL A 183 -12.10 13.06 7.78
N TYR A 184 -11.70 13.44 8.99
CA TYR A 184 -10.34 13.96 9.22
C TYR A 184 -9.97 13.91 10.69
N ILE A 185 -8.68 14.06 10.98
CA ILE A 185 -8.16 14.22 12.33
C ILE A 185 -7.97 15.71 12.59
N THR A 186 -8.56 16.22 13.67
CA THR A 186 -8.45 17.63 14.05
C THR A 186 -7.05 17.96 14.57
N ASP A 187 -6.65 19.22 14.44
CA ASP A 187 -5.44 19.74 15.09
C ASP A 187 -5.75 21.07 15.78
N LEU A 188 -4.88 21.48 16.69
CA LEU A 188 -5.03 22.71 17.44
C LEU A 188 -4.84 23.94 16.56
N LEU A 189 -5.68 24.93 16.76
CA LEU A 189 -5.44 26.27 16.21
C LEU A 189 -4.14 26.86 16.79
N ILE A 190 -3.47 27.68 16.02
CA ILE A 190 -2.19 28.30 16.39
C ILE A 190 -2.23 28.99 17.76
N HIS A 191 -3.34 29.60 18.12
CA HIS A 191 -3.51 30.27 19.41
C HIS A 191 -3.56 29.32 20.60
N LEU A 192 -3.89 28.05 20.38
CA LEU A 192 -3.96 27.01 21.40
C LEU A 192 -2.73 26.07 21.37
N ALA A 193 -1.93 26.14 20.32
CA ALA A 193 -0.82 25.21 20.04
C ALA A 193 0.49 25.55 20.77
N GLY A 194 0.54 26.54 21.67
CA GLY A 194 1.79 27.02 22.25
C GLY A 194 2.69 25.95 22.89
N LYS A 195 2.09 24.98 23.57
CA LYS A 195 2.84 23.83 24.13
C LYS A 195 3.21 22.80 23.06
N GLN A 196 2.32 22.56 22.10
CA GLN A 196 2.52 21.63 21.00
C GLN A 196 3.71 22.07 20.14
N LEU A 197 3.80 23.36 19.82
CA LEU A 197 4.86 23.94 18.98
C LEU A 197 6.27 23.87 19.61
N GLN A 198 6.38 23.62 20.91
CA GLN A 198 7.67 23.44 21.60
C GLN A 198 8.15 21.99 21.59
N LYS A 199 7.31 21.05 21.15
CA LYS A 199 7.67 19.63 21.08
C LYS A 199 8.52 19.35 19.82
N LYS A 200 9.32 18.28 19.88
CA LYS A 200 10.00 17.76 18.68
C LYS A 200 8.97 17.23 17.67
N ALA A 201 9.31 17.27 16.40
CA ALA A 201 8.43 16.78 15.34
C ALA A 201 7.90 15.34 15.54
N ALA A 202 8.70 14.46 16.16
CA ALA A 202 8.29 13.09 16.48
C ALA A 202 7.23 13.02 17.61
N GLU A 203 7.09 14.08 18.41
CA GLU A 203 6.27 14.14 19.62
C GLU A 203 5.11 15.14 19.48
N VAL A 204 5.12 15.96 18.41
CA VAL A 204 4.16 17.04 18.22
C VAL A 204 2.72 16.52 18.11
N ILE A 205 2.52 15.35 17.52
CA ILE A 205 1.26 14.60 17.49
C ILE A 205 1.51 13.26 18.19
N GLU A 206 0.71 12.97 19.20
CA GLU A 206 0.74 11.70 19.92
C GLU A 206 -0.05 10.64 19.15
N GLY A 207 0.42 9.38 19.14
CA GLY A 207 -0.22 8.31 18.37
C GLY A 207 -1.64 8.00 18.80
N GLU A 208 -1.88 8.06 20.10
CA GLU A 208 -3.22 7.82 20.68
C GLU A 208 -4.22 8.98 20.46
N ASN A 209 -3.79 10.08 19.86
CA ASN A 209 -4.65 11.22 19.53
C ASN A 209 -4.94 11.29 18.01
N LEU A 210 -4.66 10.22 17.27
CA LEU A 210 -4.96 10.13 15.83
C LEU A 210 -6.39 9.63 15.60
N ASP A 211 -7.37 10.16 16.36
CA ASP A 211 -8.76 9.77 16.25
C ASP A 211 -9.49 10.54 15.18
N ILE A 212 -10.26 9.83 14.38
CA ILE A 212 -10.93 10.37 13.20
C ILE A 212 -12.27 10.97 13.60
N LEU A 213 -12.45 12.27 13.37
CA LEU A 213 -13.72 12.93 13.52
C LEU A 213 -14.66 12.54 12.38
N ILE A 214 -15.80 11.93 12.72
CA ILE A 214 -16.81 11.46 11.76
C ILE A 214 -18.18 12.11 11.94
N GLY A 215 -18.44 12.79 13.05
CA GLY A 215 -19.72 13.44 13.31
C GLY A 215 -19.58 14.64 14.22
N SER A 216 -20.37 15.66 13.93
CA SER A 216 -20.45 16.92 14.70
C SER A 216 -21.81 17.15 15.34
N ARG A 217 -22.59 16.08 15.52
CA ARG A 217 -23.88 16.09 16.23
C ARG A 217 -23.91 14.94 17.22
N PRO A 218 -24.49 15.15 18.42
CA PRO A 218 -24.66 14.10 19.41
C PRO A 218 -25.37 12.87 18.80
N LEU A 219 -24.96 11.69 19.21
CA LEU A 219 -25.66 10.43 18.93
C LEU A 219 -26.83 10.32 19.92
N ASN A 220 -28.00 10.83 19.58
CA ASN A 220 -29.23 10.67 20.37
C ASN A 220 -30.07 9.54 19.81
#